data_35d7f63982e99dedffc5ce3937ba0812
#
_entry.id   35d7f63982e99dedffc5ce3937ba0812
#
_cell.length_a   1.000
_cell.length_b   1.000
_cell.length_c   1.000
_cell.angle_alpha   90.00
_cell.angle_beta   90.00
_cell.angle_gamma   90.00
#
_symmetry.space_group_name_H-M   'P 1'
#
loop_
_entity.id
_entity.type
_entity.pdbx_description
1 polymer ?
#
loop_
_entity_poly.entity_id
_entity_poly.type
_entity_poly.pdbx_seq_one_letter_code
_entity_poly.pdbx_strand_id
1 'polypeptide(L)'
;MIMKKKMAMVSIAALMAVSLVGCGGNNAATNTPKEEPKTETPTTPTPTEPEVAKLTGDFEIQYFVGGYGDKWWKKVIAEFQAANPDLKVKESGGPKINDQMKPRWIGGNPPDFVYIDGAGLNDRQMVEDDQLEDLTDWLKDAKNIDGDLIKDILAQPAQEFGGKVYNIPLVLNSWGMFWNKALFKEKGWAEPTDFESFLAVSEKIKADGITPFIHTGKYPYYINGSVLYPAIVSANNNDYSILQDMAANKVEAFEKPAVLAALNKIVALRDKGFIDKASIQINHTDSQMLFLQNKDAFIPNGLWLPNEMAKDVPAGFEFGFIPSVTQDAGGKVVANTSTATVAISKKAKNKDAAKAFLQFIFSKGQASQWAELSGAPSNIKGDISASNAPSHVKDAAKYLTDGNTVVIPTITYNADVDKAMMDATDALTISTITPEEWVKRVTDVVKKVSK
;
A
#
# COMPACT_ATOMS: atom_id res chain seq x y z
N MET A 1 -31.93 44.92 -10.31
CA MET A 1 -33.04 45.02 -9.34
C MET A 1 -32.50 44.44 -8.01
N ILE A 2 -32.30 45.35 -7.09
CA ILE A 2 -31.61 45.21 -5.81
C ILE A 2 -32.61 44.66 -4.79
N MET A 3 -32.25 43.66 -4.01
CA MET A 3 -32.84 43.53 -2.68
C MET A 3 -31.84 42.93 -1.66
N LYS A 4 -31.40 43.79 -0.78
CA LYS A 4 -30.72 43.50 0.48
C LYS A 4 -31.75 43.05 1.54
N LYS A 5 -31.41 42.06 2.40
CA LYS A 5 -31.90 41.95 3.80
C LYS A 5 -30.85 41.12 4.57
N LYS A 6 -30.15 41.69 5.42
CA LYS A 6 -30.21 42.18 6.82
C LYS A 6 -29.90 41.05 7.82
N MET A 7 -28.81 41.33 8.52
CA MET A 7 -28.25 40.74 9.75
C MET A 7 -29.29 40.62 10.88
N ALA A 8 -29.14 39.58 11.74
CA ALA A 8 -29.52 39.69 13.14
C ALA A 8 -28.41 39.04 14.00
N MET A 9 -27.72 39.90 14.72
CA MET A 9 -26.91 39.58 15.89
C MET A 9 -27.83 39.33 17.07
N VAL A 10 -27.57 38.29 17.88
CA VAL A 10 -28.08 38.22 19.25
C VAL A 10 -26.90 37.91 20.15
N SER A 11 -26.54 38.91 20.93
CA SER A 11 -25.66 38.83 22.09
C SER A 11 -26.50 38.51 23.31
N ILE A 12 -26.08 37.61 24.15
CA ILE A 12 -26.60 37.50 25.57
C ILE A 12 -25.38 37.41 26.46
N ALA A 13 -25.41 38.35 27.41
CA ALA A 13 -24.38 38.67 28.38
C ALA A 13 -24.47 37.83 29.65
N ALA A 14 -23.40 37.85 30.36
CA ALA A 14 -23.04 37.29 31.64
C ALA A 14 -24.07 37.50 32.79
N LEU A 15 -24.00 36.58 33.74
CA LEU A 15 -24.38 36.90 35.14
C LEU A 15 -23.43 36.16 36.11
N MET A 16 -22.65 36.98 36.81
CA MET A 16 -21.94 36.67 38.05
C MET A 16 -22.96 36.54 39.19
N ALA A 17 -22.77 35.62 40.12
CA ALA A 17 -23.34 35.74 41.47
C ALA A 17 -22.24 35.46 42.50
N VAL A 18 -21.85 36.49 43.18
CA VAL A 18 -21.08 36.55 44.42
C VAL A 18 -22.05 36.43 45.56
N SER A 19 -21.78 35.59 46.56
CA SER A 19 -22.42 35.69 47.88
C SER A 19 -21.36 35.55 48.97
N LEU A 20 -21.13 36.73 49.58
CA LEU A 20 -20.50 36.94 50.88
C LEU A 20 -21.55 36.86 52.00
N VAL A 21 -21.02 36.74 53.23
CA VAL A 21 -21.58 37.05 54.56
C VAL A 21 -21.83 35.78 55.41
N GLY A 22 -21.36 35.70 56.59
CA GLY A 22 -21.02 36.72 57.58
C GLY A 22 -20.55 36.17 58.91
N CYS A 23 -20.11 37.12 59.66
CA CYS A 23 -19.48 37.11 60.95
C CYS A 23 -20.34 36.70 62.15
N GLY A 24 -19.68 36.33 63.24
CA GLY A 24 -20.08 36.44 64.64
C GLY A 24 -19.37 35.37 65.45
N GLY A 25 -18.62 35.57 66.43
CA GLY A 25 -18.32 36.57 67.36
C GLY A 25 -18.11 35.92 68.76
N ASN A 26 -16.95 36.16 69.36
CA ASN A 26 -16.63 36.22 70.80
C ASN A 26 -16.47 34.96 71.65
N ASN A 27 -15.38 34.72 72.24
CA ASN A 27 -14.71 35.06 73.49
C ASN A 27 -13.81 33.98 74.06
N ALA A 28 -12.56 34.39 74.25
CA ALA A 28 -11.68 34.17 75.40
C ALA A 28 -11.64 32.83 76.15
N ALA A 29 -10.45 32.27 76.10
CA ALA A 29 -9.68 31.94 77.32
C ALA A 29 -8.28 31.37 76.94
N THR A 30 -7.25 31.98 77.46
CA THR A 30 -5.84 31.58 77.58
C THR A 30 -5.67 30.14 78.03
N ASN A 31 -4.84 29.41 77.29
CA ASN A 31 -3.89 28.48 77.90
C ASN A 31 -2.87 28.03 76.81
N THR A 32 -1.60 28.31 77.06
CA THR A 32 -0.47 27.74 76.36
C THR A 32 -0.22 26.31 76.79
N PRO A 33 0.00 25.42 75.88
CA PRO A 33 1.00 24.38 76.05
C PRO A 33 1.85 24.14 74.79
N LYS A 34 3.12 24.10 75.09
CA LYS A 34 4.17 23.21 74.59
C LYS A 34 4.16 22.79 73.10
N GLU A 35 5.18 23.26 72.37
CA GLU A 35 5.64 22.72 71.12
C GLU A 35 5.94 21.23 71.20
N GLU A 36 5.26 20.46 70.35
CA GLU A 36 5.71 19.11 69.95
C GLU A 36 6.29 19.19 68.54
N PRO A 37 7.30 18.33 68.21
CA PRO A 37 8.05 18.45 66.94
C PRO A 37 7.18 18.07 65.75
N LYS A 38 7.12 18.94 64.73
CA LYS A 38 6.54 18.65 63.43
C LYS A 38 7.25 17.48 62.77
N THR A 39 6.59 16.35 62.66
CA THR A 39 6.96 15.25 61.79
C THR A 39 6.79 15.75 60.33
N GLU A 40 7.87 15.97 59.60
CA GLU A 40 7.84 16.21 58.17
C GLU A 40 7.34 14.94 57.47
N THR A 41 6.17 15.02 56.84
CA THR A 41 5.70 13.96 55.94
C THR A 41 6.56 13.98 54.72
N PRO A 42 7.15 12.82 54.27
CA PRO A 42 7.92 12.78 53.04
C PRO A 42 7.00 13.09 51.87
N THR A 43 7.23 14.20 51.20
CA THR A 43 6.65 14.47 49.89
C THR A 43 7.24 13.46 48.91
N THR A 44 6.43 12.48 48.50
CA THR A 44 6.73 11.60 47.37
C THR A 44 6.91 12.48 46.15
N PRO A 45 8.04 12.39 45.43
CA PRO A 45 8.22 13.15 44.18
C PRO A 45 7.16 12.70 43.19
N THR A 46 6.35 13.62 42.72
CA THR A 46 5.46 13.39 41.56
C THR A 46 6.34 12.88 40.41
N PRO A 47 5.99 11.76 39.76
CA PRO A 47 6.73 11.29 38.61
C PRO A 47 6.74 12.41 37.56
N THR A 48 7.90 12.95 37.26
CA THR A 48 8.09 13.86 36.12
C THR A 48 7.83 13.02 34.88
N GLU A 49 6.78 13.33 34.15
CA GLU A 49 6.52 12.79 32.83
C GLU A 49 7.81 13.01 31.99
N PRO A 50 8.33 11.99 31.30
CA PRO A 50 9.55 12.16 30.53
C PRO A 50 9.36 13.27 29.51
N GLU A 51 10.14 14.33 29.63
CA GLU A 51 10.18 15.44 28.68
C GLU A 51 10.54 14.88 27.30
N VAL A 52 9.55 14.84 26.39
CA VAL A 52 9.78 14.40 25.02
C VAL A 52 10.82 15.33 24.40
N ALA A 53 11.99 14.78 24.10
CA ALA A 53 13.09 15.56 23.54
C ALA A 53 12.60 16.27 22.25
N LYS A 54 12.71 17.59 22.23
CA LYS A 54 12.31 18.39 21.07
C LYS A 54 13.18 18.04 19.87
N LEU A 55 12.53 17.74 18.75
CA LEU A 55 13.21 17.50 17.48
C LEU A 55 13.69 18.84 16.91
N THR A 56 14.95 18.92 16.53
CA THR A 56 15.59 20.14 16.01
C THR A 56 16.51 19.83 14.84
N GLY A 57 16.94 20.87 14.12
CA GLY A 57 17.89 20.73 13.02
C GLY A 57 17.26 20.42 11.68
N ASP A 58 18.09 20.05 10.72
CA ASP A 58 17.64 19.70 9.36
C ASP A 58 17.18 18.22 9.34
N PHE A 59 16.10 17.94 8.61
CA PHE A 59 15.60 16.60 8.33
C PHE A 59 15.26 16.48 6.84
N GLU A 60 15.94 15.57 6.13
CA GLU A 60 15.81 15.43 4.69
C GLU A 60 15.02 14.16 4.33
N ILE A 61 13.95 14.32 3.52
CA ILE A 61 13.06 13.27 3.07
C ILE A 61 13.19 13.10 1.56
N GLN A 62 13.42 11.86 1.09
CA GLN A 62 13.31 11.49 -0.32
C GLN A 62 12.07 10.62 -0.54
N TYR A 63 11.23 10.95 -1.54
CA TYR A 63 10.11 10.10 -1.93
C TYR A 63 9.90 10.06 -3.44
N PHE A 64 9.62 8.86 -3.95
CA PHE A 64 9.24 8.65 -5.33
C PHE A 64 7.79 9.10 -5.57
N VAL A 65 7.54 9.70 -6.73
CA VAL A 65 6.20 10.11 -7.17
C VAL A 65 5.83 9.29 -8.40
N GLY A 66 5.07 8.23 -8.18
CA GLY A 66 4.48 7.38 -9.20
C GLY A 66 2.97 7.49 -9.26
N GLY A 67 2.28 6.39 -9.55
CA GLY A 67 0.83 6.32 -9.68
C GLY A 67 0.04 6.74 -8.44
N TYR A 68 0.63 6.66 -7.25
CA TYR A 68 0.01 7.14 -6.01
C TYR A 68 0.06 8.67 -5.84
N GLY A 69 0.85 9.39 -6.67
CA GLY A 69 0.99 10.83 -6.60
C GLY A 69 1.78 11.34 -5.40
N ASP A 70 1.72 12.65 -5.19
CA ASP A 70 2.48 13.34 -4.13
C ASP A 70 1.60 14.05 -3.08
N LYS A 71 0.27 14.00 -3.23
CA LYS A 71 -0.65 14.75 -2.38
C LYS A 71 -0.52 14.38 -0.91
N TRP A 72 -0.43 13.09 -0.62
CA TRP A 72 -0.26 12.62 0.74
C TRP A 72 1.11 13.02 1.30
N TRP A 73 2.19 12.84 0.52
CA TRP A 73 3.54 13.22 0.94
C TRP A 73 3.63 14.68 1.34
N LYS A 74 3.13 15.59 0.50
CA LYS A 74 3.10 17.03 0.81
C LYS A 74 2.31 17.34 2.06
N LYS A 75 1.16 16.68 2.25
CA LYS A 75 0.30 16.88 3.40
C LYS A 75 0.95 16.37 4.68
N VAL A 76 1.41 15.12 4.69
CA VAL A 76 2.01 14.50 5.89
C VAL A 76 3.30 15.20 6.34
N ILE A 77 4.12 15.62 5.38
CA ILE A 77 5.34 16.40 5.66
C ILE A 77 5.00 17.75 6.28
N ALA A 78 4.00 18.45 5.73
CA ALA A 78 3.55 19.74 6.29
C ALA A 78 2.97 19.58 7.71
N GLU A 79 2.19 18.54 7.97
CA GLU A 79 1.64 18.23 9.29
C GLU A 79 2.75 17.88 10.29
N PHE A 80 3.73 17.08 9.88
CA PHE A 80 4.87 16.74 10.73
C PHE A 80 5.73 17.97 11.06
N GLN A 81 6.00 18.84 10.07
CA GLN A 81 6.70 20.12 10.27
C GLN A 81 5.94 21.02 11.24
N ALA A 82 4.62 21.13 11.11
CA ALA A 82 3.79 21.93 12.01
C ALA A 82 3.80 21.41 13.45
N ALA A 83 3.84 20.10 13.63
CA ALA A 83 3.96 19.46 14.95
C ALA A 83 5.37 19.61 15.56
N ASN A 84 6.39 19.89 14.74
CA ASN A 84 7.78 20.02 15.15
C ASN A 84 8.40 21.33 14.62
N PRO A 85 8.04 22.49 15.18
CA PRO A 85 8.38 23.82 14.62
C PRO A 85 9.89 24.12 14.65
N ASP A 86 10.65 23.49 15.53
CA ASP A 86 12.10 23.67 15.64
C ASP A 86 12.89 22.77 14.65
N LEU A 87 12.21 21.88 13.91
CA LEU A 87 12.77 21.06 12.86
C LEU A 87 12.69 21.79 11.52
N LYS A 88 13.68 21.62 10.65
CA LYS A 88 13.68 22.12 9.27
C LYS A 88 13.55 20.96 8.30
N VAL A 89 12.33 20.65 7.89
CA VAL A 89 12.09 19.56 6.95
C VAL A 89 12.39 20.01 5.52
N LYS A 90 13.21 19.22 4.82
CA LYS A 90 13.54 19.38 3.40
C LYS A 90 13.04 18.17 2.64
N GLU A 91 12.18 18.40 1.66
CA GLU A 91 11.64 17.33 0.82
C GLU A 91 12.30 17.30 -0.56
N SER A 92 12.48 16.10 -1.08
CA SER A 92 12.90 15.81 -2.44
C SER A 92 11.97 14.74 -3.01
N GLY A 93 11.04 15.14 -3.86
CA GLY A 93 10.04 14.24 -4.46
C GLY A 93 9.97 14.38 -5.97
N GLY A 94 9.67 13.29 -6.66
CA GLY A 94 9.47 13.32 -8.10
C GLY A 94 9.57 11.96 -8.80
N PRO A 95 9.13 11.87 -10.08
CA PRO A 95 9.13 10.61 -10.81
C PRO A 95 10.53 10.12 -11.23
N LYS A 96 11.55 10.96 -11.14
CA LYS A 96 12.96 10.62 -11.42
C LYS A 96 13.87 10.83 -10.21
N ILE A 97 13.28 10.93 -9.04
CA ILE A 97 14.02 11.28 -7.82
C ILE A 97 15.12 10.27 -7.49
N ASN A 98 14.87 8.99 -7.72
CA ASN A 98 15.82 7.93 -7.43
C ASN A 98 17.12 8.10 -8.24
N ASP A 99 17.01 8.40 -9.55
CA ASP A 99 18.17 8.68 -10.39
C ASP A 99 18.87 9.98 -9.98
N GLN A 100 18.11 11.01 -9.65
CA GLN A 100 18.65 12.31 -9.25
C GLN A 100 19.41 12.24 -7.92
N MET A 101 18.98 11.38 -6.99
CA MET A 101 19.59 11.21 -5.68
C MET A 101 20.71 10.16 -5.65
N LYS A 102 20.83 9.32 -6.68
CA LYS A 102 21.84 8.27 -6.79
C LYS A 102 23.29 8.76 -6.51
N PRO A 103 23.73 9.92 -7.03
CA PRO A 103 25.06 10.45 -6.70
C PRO A 103 25.26 10.75 -5.20
N ARG A 104 24.20 11.19 -4.50
CA ARG A 104 24.27 11.44 -3.05
C ARG A 104 24.41 10.14 -2.27
N TRP A 105 23.66 9.10 -2.64
CA TRP A 105 23.76 7.77 -2.04
C TRP A 105 25.17 7.18 -2.20
N ILE A 106 25.70 7.21 -3.43
CA ILE A 106 27.08 6.73 -3.72
C ILE A 106 28.12 7.57 -3.00
N GLY A 107 27.95 8.89 -2.96
CA GLY A 107 28.86 9.84 -2.31
C GLY A 107 28.79 9.83 -0.78
N GLY A 108 27.92 9.02 -0.18
CA GLY A 108 27.80 8.88 1.27
C GLY A 108 27.18 10.09 1.98
N ASN A 109 26.36 10.87 1.28
CA ASN A 109 25.58 11.98 1.81
C ASN A 109 24.08 11.83 1.40
N PRO A 110 23.44 10.69 1.74
CA PRO A 110 22.03 10.44 1.43
C PRO A 110 21.12 11.38 2.23
N PRO A 111 19.81 11.45 1.89
CA PRO A 111 18.79 12.01 2.77
C PRO A 111 18.65 11.15 4.04
N ASP A 112 17.98 11.67 5.07
CA ASP A 112 17.78 10.96 6.33
C ASP A 112 16.76 9.83 6.18
N PHE A 113 15.70 10.10 5.44
CA PHE A 113 14.55 9.21 5.22
C PHE A 113 14.32 8.98 3.73
N VAL A 114 13.93 7.75 3.36
CA VAL A 114 13.64 7.37 1.98
C VAL A 114 12.39 6.52 1.87
N TYR A 115 11.55 6.85 0.89
CA TYR A 115 10.49 5.99 0.40
C TYR A 115 11.01 5.21 -0.81
N ILE A 116 11.11 3.89 -0.66
CA ILE A 116 11.66 2.97 -1.65
C ILE A 116 10.51 2.46 -2.50
N ASP A 117 10.37 3.05 -3.68
CA ASP A 117 9.38 2.71 -4.70
C ASP A 117 9.91 3.17 -6.06
N GLY A 118 9.37 2.59 -7.14
CA GLY A 118 9.73 2.94 -8.52
C GLY A 118 11.09 2.42 -8.96
N ALA A 119 11.43 2.73 -10.22
CA ALA A 119 12.70 2.32 -10.79
C ALA A 119 13.89 3.04 -10.14
N GLY A 120 15.04 2.37 -10.09
CA GLY A 120 16.31 2.95 -9.63
C GLY A 120 16.60 2.81 -8.14
N LEU A 121 15.65 2.33 -7.33
CA LEU A 121 15.88 1.87 -5.96
C LEU A 121 15.33 0.45 -5.78
N ASN A 122 16.07 -0.34 -5.01
CA ASN A 122 15.68 -1.69 -4.62
C ASN A 122 16.15 -1.91 -3.18
N ASP A 123 15.25 -2.29 -2.30
CA ASP A 123 15.51 -2.42 -0.87
C ASP A 123 16.57 -3.50 -0.56
N ARG A 124 16.53 -4.66 -1.23
CA ARG A 124 17.55 -5.71 -1.08
C ARG A 124 18.93 -5.18 -1.44
N GLN A 125 19.07 -4.51 -2.60
CA GLN A 125 20.35 -3.94 -3.02
C GLN A 125 20.85 -2.89 -2.04
N MET A 126 19.97 -2.04 -1.53
CA MET A 126 20.33 -1.02 -0.54
C MET A 126 20.79 -1.63 0.78
N VAL A 127 20.24 -2.77 1.19
CA VAL A 127 20.71 -3.54 2.36
C VAL A 127 22.07 -4.16 2.08
N GLU A 128 22.26 -4.81 0.93
CA GLU A 128 23.54 -5.40 0.50
C GLU A 128 24.68 -4.35 0.39
N ASP A 129 24.33 -3.14 -0.06
CA ASP A 129 25.25 -1.99 -0.14
C ASP A 129 25.46 -1.27 1.20
N ASP A 130 24.90 -1.78 2.30
CA ASP A 130 25.01 -1.23 3.66
C ASP A 130 24.56 0.24 3.76
N GLN A 131 23.48 0.59 3.03
CA GLN A 131 22.97 1.96 2.93
C GLN A 131 21.87 2.28 3.95
N LEU A 132 21.23 1.28 4.53
CA LEU A 132 20.09 1.43 5.43
C LEU A 132 20.45 1.19 6.89
N GLU A 133 19.74 1.87 7.78
CA GLU A 133 19.83 1.69 9.23
C GLU A 133 19.16 0.39 9.66
N ASP A 134 19.80 -0.34 10.57
CA ASP A 134 19.19 -1.51 11.20
C ASP A 134 18.12 -1.06 12.21
N LEU A 135 16.87 -1.36 11.90
CA LEU A 135 15.71 -1.03 12.70
C LEU A 135 15.22 -2.17 13.61
N THR A 136 15.93 -3.30 13.61
CA THR A 136 15.50 -4.54 14.29
C THR A 136 15.15 -4.32 15.75
N ASP A 137 16.06 -3.71 16.50
CA ASP A 137 15.84 -3.49 17.94
C ASP A 137 14.83 -2.37 18.19
N TRP A 138 14.88 -1.29 17.40
CA TRP A 138 13.94 -0.19 17.52
C TRP A 138 12.49 -0.63 17.27
N LEU A 139 12.24 -1.44 16.25
CA LEU A 139 10.90 -1.87 15.86
C LEU A 139 10.22 -2.79 16.91
N LYS A 140 11.01 -3.42 17.81
CA LYS A 140 10.46 -4.26 18.87
C LYS A 140 9.49 -3.50 19.77
N ASP A 141 9.83 -2.24 20.08
CA ASP A 141 9.12 -1.42 21.07
C ASP A 141 8.60 -0.10 20.49
N ALA A 142 8.85 0.16 19.17
CA ALA A 142 8.43 1.37 18.51
C ALA A 142 6.90 1.48 18.48
N LYS A 143 6.38 2.56 19.06
CA LYS A 143 4.97 2.90 19.05
C LYS A 143 4.72 4.04 18.08
N ASN A 144 3.58 4.00 17.42
CA ASN A 144 3.08 5.13 16.66
C ASN A 144 2.55 6.23 17.61
N ILE A 145 2.11 7.35 17.05
CA ILE A 145 1.55 8.46 17.83
C ILE A 145 0.20 8.14 18.50
N ASP A 146 -0.46 7.06 18.08
CA ASP A 146 -1.69 6.56 18.70
C ASP A 146 -1.40 5.63 19.91
N GLY A 147 -0.12 5.28 20.15
CA GLY A 147 0.35 4.39 21.22
C GLY A 147 0.39 2.90 20.85
N ASP A 148 0.04 2.53 19.62
CA ASP A 148 0.08 1.16 19.12
C ASP A 148 1.52 0.76 18.74
N LEU A 149 1.92 -0.49 19.00
CA LEU A 149 3.18 -1.04 18.50
C LEU A 149 3.14 -1.13 16.97
N ILE A 150 4.09 -0.48 16.28
CA ILE A 150 4.11 -0.44 14.81
C ILE A 150 4.11 -1.85 14.21
N LYS A 151 4.94 -2.76 14.72
CA LYS A 151 5.03 -4.15 14.24
C LYS A 151 3.70 -4.91 14.29
N ASP A 152 2.84 -4.61 15.28
CA ASP A 152 1.60 -5.35 15.50
C ASP A 152 0.44 -4.85 14.62
N ILE A 153 0.52 -3.60 14.19
CA ILE A 153 -0.50 -2.99 13.32
C ILE A 153 -0.24 -3.19 11.84
N LEU A 154 0.95 -3.67 11.44
CA LEU A 154 1.24 -3.93 10.03
C LEU A 154 0.39 -5.08 9.49
N ALA A 155 -0.25 -4.88 8.33
CA ALA A 155 -1.00 -5.92 7.62
C ALA A 155 -0.04 -6.96 7.00
N GLN A 156 1.03 -6.50 6.37
CA GLN A 156 2.18 -7.30 5.94
C GLN A 156 3.36 -6.97 6.86
N PRO A 157 3.99 -7.95 7.50
CA PRO A 157 5.13 -7.70 8.38
C PRO A 157 6.32 -7.12 7.61
N ALA A 158 7.21 -6.44 8.33
CA ALA A 158 8.47 -6.02 7.76
C ALA A 158 9.31 -7.23 7.34
N GLN A 159 9.94 -7.15 6.16
CA GLN A 159 10.79 -8.20 5.64
C GLN A 159 12.12 -8.23 6.41
N GLU A 160 12.58 -9.45 6.71
CA GLU A 160 13.89 -9.66 7.30
C GLU A 160 14.95 -9.98 6.22
N PHE A 161 16.09 -9.34 6.33
CA PHE A 161 17.28 -9.60 5.53
C PHE A 161 18.38 -10.14 6.46
N GLY A 162 18.63 -11.44 6.41
CA GLY A 162 19.59 -12.08 7.31
C GLY A 162 19.21 -11.99 8.79
N GLY A 163 17.92 -12.02 9.11
CA GLY A 163 17.39 -11.90 10.48
C GLY A 163 17.31 -10.47 11.01
N LYS A 164 17.44 -9.47 10.14
CA LYS A 164 17.40 -8.05 10.49
C LYS A 164 16.37 -7.29 9.66
N VAL A 165 15.77 -6.26 10.25
CA VAL A 165 14.80 -5.37 9.61
C VAL A 165 15.49 -4.04 9.30
N TYR A 166 15.41 -3.61 8.03
CA TYR A 166 16.00 -2.35 7.56
C TYR A 166 14.97 -1.39 6.96
N ASN A 167 13.79 -1.88 6.64
CA ASN A 167 12.70 -1.09 6.10
C ASN A 167 11.36 -1.55 6.65
N ILE A 168 10.36 -0.68 6.56
CA ILE A 168 8.99 -0.98 7.00
C ILE A 168 8.06 -0.75 5.82
N PRO A 169 7.21 -1.72 5.45
CA PRO A 169 6.26 -1.56 4.36
C PRO A 169 5.18 -0.54 4.73
N LEU A 170 5.11 0.55 3.95
CA LEU A 170 4.13 1.64 4.13
C LEU A 170 2.87 1.39 3.31
N VAL A 171 3.04 0.97 2.06
CA VAL A 171 1.95 0.76 1.11
C VAL A 171 1.67 -0.71 0.97
N LEU A 172 0.40 -1.07 1.01
CA LEU A 172 -0.07 -2.39 0.64
C LEU A 172 -0.83 -2.29 -0.69
N ASN A 173 -0.14 -2.66 -1.76
CA ASN A 173 -0.76 -2.78 -3.07
C ASN A 173 -1.32 -4.19 -3.27
N SER A 174 -2.42 -4.29 -3.98
CA SER A 174 -2.91 -5.55 -4.53
C SER A 174 -3.00 -5.46 -6.05
N TRP A 175 -2.45 -6.45 -6.71
CA TRP A 175 -2.76 -6.71 -8.11
C TRP A 175 -4.18 -7.25 -8.22
N GLY A 176 -4.86 -6.98 -9.31
CA GLY A 176 -6.22 -7.49 -9.51
C GLY A 176 -6.81 -7.10 -10.85
N MET A 177 -8.09 -7.35 -10.95
CA MET A 177 -8.88 -7.07 -12.14
C MET A 177 -9.77 -5.85 -11.90
N PHE A 178 -9.72 -4.91 -12.80
CA PHE A 178 -10.60 -3.73 -12.81
C PHE A 178 -11.67 -3.84 -13.89
N TRP A 179 -12.85 -3.24 -13.63
CA TRP A 179 -13.94 -3.04 -14.56
C TRP A 179 -14.69 -1.75 -14.27
N ASN A 180 -15.56 -1.30 -15.19
CA ASN A 180 -16.43 -0.16 -14.99
C ASN A 180 -17.78 -0.61 -14.41
N LYS A 181 -18.02 -0.41 -13.11
CA LYS A 181 -19.30 -0.78 -12.43
C LYS A 181 -20.52 -0.13 -13.08
N ALA A 182 -20.39 1.14 -13.52
CA ALA A 182 -21.50 1.86 -14.16
C ALA A 182 -21.89 1.20 -15.49
N LEU A 183 -20.91 0.82 -16.33
CA LEU A 183 -21.14 0.09 -17.57
C LEU A 183 -21.76 -1.28 -17.32
N PHE A 184 -21.25 -2.03 -16.34
CA PHE A 184 -21.77 -3.34 -15.98
C PHE A 184 -23.25 -3.26 -15.56
N LYS A 185 -23.59 -2.26 -14.75
CA LYS A 185 -24.97 -1.98 -14.35
C LYS A 185 -25.86 -1.61 -15.55
N GLU A 186 -25.38 -0.75 -16.43
CA GLU A 186 -26.10 -0.32 -17.66
C GLU A 186 -26.41 -1.52 -18.56
N LYS A 187 -25.42 -2.41 -18.76
CA LYS A 187 -25.54 -3.58 -19.63
C LYS A 187 -26.17 -4.79 -18.95
N GLY A 188 -26.42 -4.75 -17.66
CA GLY A 188 -26.92 -5.90 -16.89
C GLY A 188 -25.91 -7.05 -16.82
N TRP A 189 -24.62 -6.76 -16.89
CA TRP A 189 -23.55 -7.75 -16.72
C TRP A 189 -23.30 -8.02 -15.25
N ALA A 190 -23.14 -9.30 -14.90
CA ALA A 190 -22.79 -9.67 -13.54
C ALA A 190 -21.29 -9.42 -13.27
N GLU A 191 -20.97 -8.92 -12.08
CA GLU A 191 -19.59 -8.82 -11.62
C GLU A 191 -19.03 -10.23 -11.39
N PRO A 192 -17.82 -10.55 -11.90
CA PRO A 192 -17.27 -11.89 -11.76
C PRO A 192 -16.76 -12.14 -10.33
N THR A 193 -16.95 -13.35 -9.82
CA THR A 193 -16.49 -13.79 -8.50
C THR A 193 -15.48 -14.95 -8.57
N ASP A 194 -15.38 -15.57 -9.73
CA ASP A 194 -14.55 -16.74 -10.01
C ASP A 194 -14.29 -16.88 -11.51
N PHE A 195 -13.53 -17.89 -11.93
CA PHE A 195 -13.14 -18.03 -13.33
C PHE A 195 -14.31 -18.40 -14.23
N GLU A 196 -15.25 -19.21 -13.77
CA GLU A 196 -16.42 -19.59 -14.56
C GLU A 196 -17.33 -18.39 -14.82
N SER A 197 -17.66 -17.61 -13.79
CA SER A 197 -18.44 -16.39 -13.91
C SER A 197 -17.72 -15.33 -14.75
N PHE A 198 -16.37 -15.25 -14.67
CA PHE A 198 -15.58 -14.36 -15.53
C PHE A 198 -15.67 -14.75 -17.01
N LEU A 199 -15.58 -16.06 -17.34
CA LEU A 199 -15.80 -16.53 -18.70
C LEU A 199 -17.22 -16.25 -19.17
N ALA A 200 -18.22 -16.51 -18.33
CA ALA A 200 -19.63 -16.32 -18.68
C ALA A 200 -19.99 -14.86 -18.96
N VAL A 201 -19.48 -13.91 -18.16
CA VAL A 201 -19.69 -12.48 -18.43
C VAL A 201 -18.89 -12.02 -19.65
N SER A 202 -17.68 -12.56 -19.87
CA SER A 202 -16.86 -12.24 -21.04
C SER A 202 -17.52 -12.65 -22.36
N GLU A 203 -18.27 -13.75 -22.41
CA GLU A 203 -19.07 -14.12 -23.58
C GLU A 203 -20.15 -13.05 -23.88
N LYS A 204 -20.83 -12.53 -22.86
CA LYS A 204 -21.84 -11.47 -23.03
C LYS A 204 -21.21 -10.17 -23.51
N ILE A 205 -20.09 -9.78 -22.90
CA ILE A 205 -19.33 -8.58 -23.26
C ILE A 205 -18.94 -8.65 -24.75
N LYS A 206 -18.39 -9.80 -25.17
CA LYS A 206 -18.01 -10.04 -26.56
C LYS A 206 -19.21 -10.00 -27.52
N ALA A 207 -20.35 -10.55 -27.11
CA ALA A 207 -21.57 -10.51 -27.88
C ALA A 207 -22.11 -9.09 -28.06
N ASP A 208 -21.87 -8.19 -27.09
CA ASP A 208 -22.21 -6.76 -27.17
C ASP A 208 -21.20 -5.93 -27.99
N GLY A 209 -20.16 -6.59 -28.57
CA GLY A 209 -19.17 -5.95 -29.43
C GLY A 209 -18.05 -5.23 -28.70
N ILE A 210 -17.87 -5.50 -27.38
CA ILE A 210 -16.79 -4.96 -26.57
C ILE A 210 -15.75 -6.07 -26.37
N THR A 211 -14.45 -5.73 -26.37
CA THR A 211 -13.40 -6.69 -26.06
C THR A 211 -13.43 -7.00 -24.57
N PRO A 212 -13.48 -8.29 -24.15
CA PRO A 212 -13.56 -8.62 -22.74
C PRO A 212 -12.35 -8.20 -21.92
N PHE A 213 -11.13 -8.43 -22.43
CA PHE A 213 -9.92 -8.35 -21.62
C PHE A 213 -8.75 -7.77 -22.40
N ILE A 214 -8.12 -6.75 -21.86
CA ILE A 214 -6.83 -6.21 -22.33
C ILE A 214 -5.78 -6.39 -21.26
N HIS A 215 -4.56 -6.75 -21.65
CA HIS A 215 -3.38 -6.67 -20.77
C HIS A 215 -2.27 -5.86 -21.42
N THR A 216 -1.28 -5.47 -20.63
CA THR A 216 -0.19 -4.62 -21.08
C THR A 216 1.01 -5.46 -21.46
N GLY A 217 1.16 -5.86 -22.74
CA GLY A 217 2.20 -6.79 -23.17
C GLY A 217 3.62 -6.24 -23.09
N LYS A 218 3.83 -4.91 -23.17
CA LYS A 218 5.15 -4.33 -22.90
C LYS A 218 5.58 -4.46 -21.44
N TYR A 219 4.65 -4.82 -20.55
CA TYR A 219 4.88 -5.00 -19.12
C TYR A 219 4.11 -6.24 -18.63
N PRO A 220 4.54 -7.46 -18.98
CA PRO A 220 3.78 -8.70 -18.72
C PRO A 220 3.58 -9.00 -17.23
N TYR A 221 4.27 -8.32 -16.35
CA TYR A 221 4.05 -8.44 -14.91
C TYR A 221 2.61 -8.10 -14.50
N TYR A 222 1.85 -7.34 -15.29
CA TYR A 222 0.42 -7.08 -15.04
C TYR A 222 -0.42 -8.35 -15.13
N ILE A 223 -0.27 -9.13 -16.21
CA ILE A 223 -0.99 -10.40 -16.36
C ILE A 223 -0.46 -11.47 -15.42
N ASN A 224 0.86 -11.52 -15.21
CA ASN A 224 1.44 -12.47 -14.25
C ASN A 224 0.93 -12.19 -12.83
N GLY A 225 0.96 -10.92 -12.40
CA GLY A 225 0.55 -10.51 -11.06
C GLY A 225 -0.92 -10.70 -10.77
N SER A 226 -1.81 -10.39 -11.73
CA SER A 226 -3.26 -10.39 -11.53
C SER A 226 -3.94 -11.71 -11.95
N VAL A 227 -3.32 -12.51 -12.82
CA VAL A 227 -3.92 -13.72 -13.39
C VAL A 227 -3.09 -14.96 -13.09
N LEU A 228 -1.81 -14.99 -13.51
CA LEU A 228 -1.01 -16.23 -13.46
C LEU A 228 -0.71 -16.65 -12.01
N TYR A 229 -0.15 -15.78 -11.18
CA TYR A 229 0.23 -16.13 -9.81
C TYR A 229 -0.97 -16.49 -8.93
N PRO A 230 -2.08 -15.72 -8.94
CA PRO A 230 -3.30 -16.14 -8.26
C PRO A 230 -3.86 -17.47 -8.75
N ALA A 231 -3.81 -17.73 -10.07
CA ALA A 231 -4.26 -19.01 -10.63
C ALA A 231 -3.39 -20.20 -10.17
N ILE A 232 -2.06 -20.03 -10.11
CA ILE A 232 -1.14 -21.06 -9.61
C ILE A 232 -1.45 -21.38 -8.15
N VAL A 233 -1.63 -20.37 -7.30
CA VAL A 233 -1.92 -20.54 -5.88
C VAL A 233 -3.28 -21.21 -5.68
N SER A 234 -4.31 -20.75 -6.39
CA SER A 234 -5.64 -21.37 -6.34
C SER A 234 -5.59 -22.85 -6.75
N ALA A 235 -4.91 -23.18 -7.85
CA ALA A 235 -4.73 -24.56 -8.32
C ALA A 235 -3.82 -25.41 -7.40
N ASN A 236 -2.98 -24.78 -6.58
CA ASN A 236 -2.14 -25.42 -5.56
C ASN A 236 -2.84 -25.47 -4.17
N ASN A 237 -4.15 -25.67 -4.13
CA ASN A 237 -4.95 -25.75 -2.90
C ASN A 237 -4.85 -24.47 -2.02
N ASN A 238 -4.72 -23.31 -2.61
CA ASN A 238 -4.54 -22.01 -1.92
C ASN A 238 -3.23 -21.92 -1.10
N ASP A 239 -2.23 -22.73 -1.42
CA ASP A 239 -0.91 -22.69 -0.80
C ASP A 239 0.08 -21.94 -1.68
N TYR A 240 0.45 -20.72 -1.25
CA TYR A 240 1.40 -19.86 -1.97
C TYR A 240 2.87 -20.29 -1.81
N SER A 241 3.18 -21.33 -1.02
CA SER A 241 4.55 -21.84 -0.88
C SER A 241 5.15 -22.26 -2.23
N ILE A 242 4.29 -22.67 -3.18
CA ILE A 242 4.72 -22.95 -4.56
C ILE A 242 5.43 -21.73 -5.20
N LEU A 243 4.95 -20.51 -4.98
CA LEU A 243 5.59 -19.30 -5.51
C LEU A 243 6.91 -18.99 -4.79
N GLN A 244 7.01 -19.30 -3.50
CA GLN A 244 8.26 -19.19 -2.73
C GLN A 244 9.30 -20.19 -3.25
N ASP A 245 8.88 -21.43 -3.55
CA ASP A 245 9.73 -22.46 -4.15
C ASP A 245 10.20 -22.04 -5.56
N MET A 246 9.32 -21.41 -6.35
CA MET A 246 9.67 -20.85 -7.66
C MET A 246 10.71 -19.70 -7.49
N ALA A 247 10.53 -18.82 -6.51
CA ALA A 247 11.48 -17.74 -6.21
C ALA A 247 12.83 -18.28 -5.67
N ALA A 248 12.82 -19.42 -5.02
CA ALA A 248 14.02 -20.15 -4.62
C ALA A 248 14.69 -20.93 -5.78
N ASN A 249 14.22 -20.74 -7.01
CA ASN A 249 14.70 -21.38 -8.23
C ASN A 249 14.63 -22.92 -8.21
N LYS A 250 13.64 -23.50 -7.53
CA LYS A 250 13.40 -24.95 -7.52
C LYS A 250 12.67 -25.36 -8.81
N VAL A 251 13.34 -26.12 -9.66
CA VAL A 251 12.82 -26.56 -10.98
C VAL A 251 11.47 -27.26 -10.84
N GLU A 252 11.36 -28.16 -9.84
CA GLU A 252 10.16 -28.96 -9.58
C GLU A 252 8.93 -28.11 -9.25
N ALA A 253 9.10 -26.89 -8.75
CA ALA A 253 7.99 -25.98 -8.48
C ALA A 253 7.29 -25.53 -9.77
N PHE A 254 8.04 -25.33 -10.85
CA PHE A 254 7.51 -24.95 -12.15
C PHE A 254 6.86 -26.13 -12.90
N GLU A 255 7.23 -27.36 -12.56
CA GLU A 255 6.73 -28.59 -13.18
C GLU A 255 5.48 -29.16 -12.48
N LYS A 256 4.99 -28.52 -11.39
CA LYS A 256 3.77 -28.94 -10.69
C LYS A 256 2.52 -28.81 -11.57
N PRO A 257 1.55 -29.74 -11.46
CA PRO A 257 0.28 -29.68 -12.22
C PRO A 257 -0.47 -28.36 -12.05
N ALA A 258 -0.34 -27.68 -10.90
CA ALA A 258 -0.96 -26.39 -10.63
C ALA A 258 -0.51 -25.28 -11.61
N VAL A 259 0.75 -25.34 -12.08
CA VAL A 259 1.27 -24.39 -13.07
C VAL A 259 0.59 -24.61 -14.42
N LEU A 260 0.49 -25.85 -14.89
CA LEU A 260 -0.22 -26.16 -16.14
C LEU A 260 -1.71 -25.80 -16.05
N ALA A 261 -2.36 -26.05 -14.90
CA ALA A 261 -3.76 -25.66 -14.69
C ALA A 261 -3.94 -24.15 -14.80
N ALA A 262 -3.04 -23.36 -14.22
CA ALA A 262 -3.05 -21.90 -14.30
C ALA A 262 -2.83 -21.38 -15.73
N LEU A 263 -1.83 -21.93 -16.44
CA LEU A 263 -1.54 -21.58 -17.82
C LEU A 263 -2.73 -21.89 -18.75
N ASN A 264 -3.45 -23.00 -18.51
CA ASN A 264 -4.64 -23.36 -19.28
C ASN A 264 -5.80 -22.36 -19.07
N LYS A 265 -5.88 -21.66 -17.93
CA LYS A 265 -6.84 -20.54 -17.77
C LYS A 265 -6.53 -19.40 -18.72
N ILE A 266 -5.26 -19.04 -18.91
CA ILE A 266 -4.83 -18.03 -19.90
C ILE A 266 -5.13 -18.52 -21.33
N VAL A 267 -4.84 -19.79 -21.62
CA VAL A 267 -5.19 -20.40 -22.92
C VAL A 267 -6.70 -20.32 -23.19
N ALA A 268 -7.52 -20.57 -22.18
CA ALA A 268 -8.98 -20.47 -22.33
C ALA A 268 -9.43 -19.06 -22.72
N LEU A 269 -8.85 -18.00 -22.11
CA LEU A 269 -9.15 -16.59 -22.48
C LEU A 269 -8.73 -16.30 -23.93
N ARG A 270 -7.54 -16.75 -24.31
CA ARG A 270 -6.99 -16.61 -25.66
C ARG A 270 -7.86 -17.30 -26.71
N ASP A 271 -8.14 -18.58 -26.52
CA ASP A 271 -8.83 -19.42 -27.52
C ASP A 271 -10.31 -19.02 -27.70
N LYS A 272 -10.92 -18.47 -26.65
CA LYS A 272 -12.25 -17.82 -26.76
C LYS A 272 -12.19 -16.45 -27.44
N GLY A 273 -11.01 -15.93 -27.75
CA GLY A 273 -10.81 -14.62 -28.35
C GLY A 273 -11.28 -13.50 -27.43
N PHE A 274 -11.02 -13.61 -26.13
CA PHE A 274 -11.33 -12.59 -25.14
C PHE A 274 -10.21 -11.57 -24.96
N ILE A 275 -8.98 -11.95 -25.30
CA ILE A 275 -7.81 -11.08 -25.18
C ILE A 275 -7.76 -10.11 -26.37
N ASP A 276 -7.61 -8.81 -26.10
CA ASP A 276 -7.41 -7.80 -27.13
C ASP A 276 -6.12 -8.07 -27.91
N LYS A 277 -6.19 -7.98 -29.22
CA LYS A 277 -5.03 -8.23 -30.10
C LYS A 277 -3.94 -7.17 -29.97
N ALA A 278 -4.26 -5.96 -29.49
CA ALA A 278 -3.28 -4.90 -29.23
C ALA A 278 -2.45 -5.20 -27.98
N SER A 279 -2.90 -6.09 -27.11
CA SER A 279 -2.26 -6.36 -25.80
C SER A 279 -0.74 -6.56 -25.90
N ILE A 280 -0.26 -7.32 -26.88
CA ILE A 280 1.16 -7.70 -26.98
C ILE A 280 2.11 -6.50 -27.22
N GLN A 281 1.63 -5.42 -27.80
CA GLN A 281 2.47 -4.27 -28.19
C GLN A 281 2.15 -2.99 -27.41
N ILE A 282 1.11 -3.01 -26.60
CA ILE A 282 0.62 -1.81 -25.92
C ILE A 282 1.40 -1.55 -24.63
N ASN A 283 1.63 -0.28 -24.34
CA ASN A 283 2.16 0.15 -23.04
C ASN A 283 1.03 0.30 -22.01
N HIS A 284 1.38 0.54 -20.74
CA HIS A 284 0.38 0.57 -19.68
C HIS A 284 -0.61 1.75 -19.82
N THR A 285 -0.15 2.95 -20.17
CA THR A 285 -1.02 4.12 -20.30
C THR A 285 -2.02 3.94 -21.45
N ASP A 286 -1.56 3.41 -22.60
CA ASP A 286 -2.45 3.20 -23.74
C ASP A 286 -3.48 2.10 -23.45
N SER A 287 -3.10 1.01 -22.74
CA SER A 287 -4.05 -0.04 -22.33
C SER A 287 -5.08 0.50 -21.33
N GLN A 288 -4.67 1.34 -20.39
CA GLN A 288 -5.55 2.01 -19.46
C GLN A 288 -6.53 2.95 -20.17
N MET A 289 -6.09 3.66 -21.21
CA MET A 289 -6.95 4.53 -22.02
C MET A 289 -8.01 3.75 -22.79
N LEU A 290 -7.68 2.58 -23.37
CA LEU A 290 -8.67 1.72 -24.03
C LEU A 290 -9.72 1.21 -23.05
N PHE A 291 -9.30 0.83 -21.85
CA PHE A 291 -10.18 0.45 -20.76
C PHE A 291 -11.09 1.60 -20.31
N LEU A 292 -10.57 2.81 -20.08
CA LEU A 292 -11.37 3.98 -19.70
C LEU A 292 -12.37 4.40 -20.78
N GLN A 293 -12.06 4.13 -22.05
CA GLN A 293 -12.96 4.35 -23.17
C GLN A 293 -14.02 3.24 -23.35
N ASN A 294 -14.05 2.24 -22.44
CA ASN A 294 -14.93 1.06 -22.51
C ASN A 294 -14.76 0.25 -23.82
N LYS A 295 -13.59 0.33 -24.47
CA LYS A 295 -13.25 -0.54 -25.61
C LYS A 295 -12.89 -1.94 -25.13
N ASP A 296 -12.34 -2.02 -23.93
CA ASP A 296 -12.05 -3.22 -23.18
C ASP A 296 -12.76 -3.18 -21.84
N ALA A 297 -13.41 -4.27 -21.46
CA ALA A 297 -14.23 -4.31 -20.25
C ALA A 297 -13.43 -4.59 -18.99
N PHE A 298 -12.35 -5.37 -19.09
CA PHE A 298 -11.48 -5.73 -17.99
C PHE A 298 -10.02 -5.41 -18.28
N ILE A 299 -9.31 -4.95 -17.25
CA ILE A 299 -7.86 -4.75 -17.26
C ILE A 299 -7.21 -5.26 -15.99
N PRO A 300 -6.14 -6.09 -16.07
CA PRO A 300 -5.30 -6.43 -14.92
C PRO A 300 -4.41 -5.23 -14.58
N ASN A 301 -4.42 -4.80 -13.31
CA ASN A 301 -3.63 -3.68 -12.87
C ASN A 301 -3.41 -3.69 -11.35
N GLY A 302 -2.58 -2.78 -10.86
CA GLY A 302 -2.46 -2.46 -9.44
C GLY A 302 -3.41 -1.35 -9.01
N LEU A 303 -3.57 -1.19 -7.71
CA LEU A 303 -4.50 -0.21 -7.11
C LEU A 303 -4.17 1.25 -7.43
N TRP A 304 -3.04 1.54 -8.05
CA TRP A 304 -2.67 2.89 -8.51
C TRP A 304 -3.42 3.35 -9.76
N LEU A 305 -4.02 2.43 -10.56
CA LEU A 305 -4.68 2.74 -11.84
C LEU A 305 -5.66 3.94 -11.76
N PRO A 306 -6.62 3.98 -10.83
CA PRO A 306 -7.58 5.09 -10.78
C PRO A 306 -6.94 6.44 -10.49
N ASN A 307 -5.91 6.48 -9.65
CA ASN A 307 -5.23 7.73 -9.30
C ASN A 307 -4.25 8.16 -10.41
N GLU A 308 -3.54 7.22 -11.02
CA GLU A 308 -2.64 7.48 -12.16
C GLU A 308 -3.41 8.12 -13.32
N MET A 309 -4.61 7.61 -13.60
CA MET A 309 -5.47 8.06 -14.70
C MET A 309 -6.51 9.11 -14.30
N ALA A 310 -6.43 9.69 -13.10
CA ALA A 310 -7.48 10.54 -12.55
C ALA A 310 -7.93 11.71 -13.45
N LYS A 311 -7.04 12.20 -14.33
CA LYS A 311 -7.35 13.30 -15.28
C LYS A 311 -8.14 12.84 -16.50
N ASP A 312 -8.06 11.55 -16.83
CA ASP A 312 -8.59 10.95 -18.05
C ASP A 312 -9.84 10.09 -17.77
N VAL A 313 -10.21 9.92 -16.49
CA VAL A 313 -11.39 9.16 -16.08
C VAL A 313 -12.66 9.86 -16.57
N PRO A 314 -13.50 9.23 -17.41
CA PRO A 314 -14.75 9.81 -17.89
C PRO A 314 -15.74 10.07 -16.75
N ALA A 315 -16.59 11.10 -16.92
CA ALA A 315 -17.67 11.37 -15.98
C ALA A 315 -18.61 10.15 -15.88
N GLY A 316 -18.93 9.73 -14.66
CA GLY A 316 -19.78 8.57 -14.40
C GLY A 316 -19.07 7.22 -14.46
N PHE A 317 -17.77 7.18 -14.72
CA PHE A 317 -16.98 5.94 -14.65
C PHE A 317 -16.78 5.53 -13.18
N GLU A 318 -17.14 4.30 -12.84
CA GLU A 318 -16.97 3.75 -11.48
C GLU A 318 -16.06 2.54 -11.53
N PHE A 319 -14.91 2.62 -10.86
CA PHE A 319 -13.99 1.49 -10.78
C PHE A 319 -14.52 0.39 -9.84
N GLY A 320 -14.65 -0.83 -10.38
CA GLY A 320 -14.75 -2.06 -9.63
C GLY A 320 -13.38 -2.71 -9.51
N PHE A 321 -13.16 -3.49 -8.46
CA PHE A 321 -11.91 -4.17 -8.21
C PHE A 321 -12.14 -5.52 -7.51
N ILE A 322 -11.44 -6.55 -7.97
CA ILE A 322 -11.30 -7.85 -7.32
C ILE A 322 -9.85 -8.32 -7.46
N PRO A 323 -9.21 -8.83 -6.38
CA PRO A 323 -7.81 -9.28 -6.46
C PRO A 323 -7.58 -10.40 -7.47
N SER A 324 -8.54 -11.31 -7.62
CA SER A 324 -8.46 -12.40 -8.59
C SER A 324 -9.83 -12.87 -9.03
N VAL A 325 -9.93 -13.29 -10.30
CA VAL A 325 -11.08 -14.01 -10.89
C VAL A 325 -10.67 -15.42 -11.32
N THR A 326 -9.53 -15.90 -10.86
CA THR A 326 -8.95 -17.16 -11.35
C THR A 326 -9.21 -18.37 -10.45
N GLN A 327 -9.83 -18.18 -9.30
CA GLN A 327 -10.32 -19.26 -8.43
C GLN A 327 -11.47 -20.02 -9.10
N ASP A 328 -11.63 -21.28 -8.73
CA ASP A 328 -12.78 -22.07 -9.13
C ASP A 328 -14.03 -21.63 -8.34
N ALA A 329 -15.21 -21.97 -8.81
CA ALA A 329 -16.47 -21.60 -8.17
C ALA A 329 -16.52 -22.04 -6.70
N GLY A 330 -16.80 -21.09 -5.80
CA GLY A 330 -16.74 -21.31 -4.36
C GLY A 330 -15.34 -21.37 -3.75
N GLY A 331 -14.29 -21.20 -4.55
CA GLY A 331 -12.90 -21.12 -4.10
C GLY A 331 -12.60 -19.77 -3.41
N LYS A 332 -11.49 -19.76 -2.67
CA LYS A 332 -11.02 -18.52 -2.04
C LYS A 332 -10.46 -17.55 -3.07
N VAL A 333 -10.75 -16.28 -2.91
CA VAL A 333 -10.06 -15.22 -3.64
C VAL A 333 -8.58 -15.22 -3.24
N VAL A 334 -7.70 -15.03 -4.22
CA VAL A 334 -6.25 -14.97 -3.99
C VAL A 334 -5.79 -13.55 -4.34
N ALA A 335 -5.26 -12.83 -3.36
CA ALA A 335 -4.69 -11.50 -3.52
C ALA A 335 -3.17 -11.60 -3.64
N ASN A 336 -2.65 -11.31 -4.81
CA ASN A 336 -1.21 -11.10 -4.99
C ASN A 336 -0.88 -9.67 -4.59
N THR A 337 -0.05 -9.50 -3.54
CA THR A 337 0.27 -8.20 -3.00
C THR A 337 1.70 -7.79 -3.28
N SER A 338 1.93 -6.49 -3.26
CA SER A 338 3.27 -5.91 -3.22
C SER A 338 3.30 -4.75 -2.25
N THR A 339 4.47 -4.44 -1.75
CA THR A 339 4.67 -3.36 -0.80
C THR A 339 5.68 -2.36 -1.34
N ALA A 340 5.47 -1.08 -1.03
CA ALA A 340 6.51 -0.07 -1.12
C ALA A 340 6.92 0.30 0.30
N THR A 341 8.22 0.44 0.53
CA THR A 341 8.79 0.50 1.87
C THR A 341 9.34 1.87 2.22
N VAL A 342 9.49 2.14 3.50
CA VAL A 342 10.19 3.32 4.02
C VAL A 342 11.37 2.88 4.88
N ALA A 343 12.45 3.66 4.82
CA ALA A 343 13.67 3.35 5.52
C ALA A 343 14.39 4.60 6.02
N ILE A 344 15.28 4.41 6.98
CA ILE A 344 16.22 5.42 7.44
C ILE A 344 17.57 5.12 6.81
N SER A 345 18.24 6.15 6.29
CA SER A 345 19.59 6.00 5.77
C SER A 345 20.56 5.67 6.91
N LYS A 346 21.48 4.75 6.71
CA LYS A 346 22.52 4.44 7.69
C LYS A 346 23.35 5.68 8.07
N LYS A 347 23.58 6.57 7.10
CA LYS A 347 24.30 7.84 7.26
C LYS A 347 23.38 9.04 7.49
N ALA A 348 22.15 8.82 7.93
CA ALA A 348 21.23 9.88 8.30
C ALA A 348 21.86 10.77 9.39
N LYS A 349 21.72 12.09 9.21
CA LYS A 349 22.23 13.10 10.14
C LYS A 349 21.27 13.31 11.30
N ASN A 350 19.97 13.08 11.06
CA ASN A 350 18.90 13.26 12.02
C ASN A 350 18.04 11.98 12.14
N LYS A 351 18.64 10.93 12.70
CA LYS A 351 17.96 9.64 12.90
C LYS A 351 16.76 9.73 13.83
N ASP A 352 16.80 10.64 14.81
CA ASP A 352 15.72 10.81 15.78
C ASP A 352 14.49 11.42 15.09
N ALA A 353 14.66 12.44 14.23
CA ALA A 353 13.57 12.96 13.42
C ALA A 353 13.03 11.91 12.44
N ALA A 354 13.90 11.09 11.84
CA ALA A 354 13.47 10.03 10.94
C ALA A 354 12.64 8.95 11.67
N LYS A 355 13.04 8.56 12.89
CA LYS A 355 12.25 7.62 13.73
C LYS A 355 10.92 8.22 14.17
N ALA A 356 10.90 9.48 14.58
CA ALA A 356 9.67 10.18 14.94
C ALA A 356 8.74 10.33 13.73
N PHE A 357 9.29 10.55 12.53
CA PHE A 357 8.50 10.58 11.30
C PHE A 357 7.90 9.21 10.99
N LEU A 358 8.64 8.10 11.17
CA LEU A 358 8.07 6.74 11.09
C LEU A 358 6.91 6.57 12.07
N GLN A 359 7.08 6.96 13.33
CA GLN A 359 6.01 6.87 14.35
C GLN A 359 4.76 7.69 13.96
N PHE A 360 4.96 8.83 13.31
CA PHE A 360 3.88 9.70 12.85
C PHE A 360 3.12 9.10 11.67
N ILE A 361 3.84 8.63 10.62
CA ILE A 361 3.21 8.13 9.38
C ILE A 361 2.49 6.80 9.55
N PHE A 362 2.87 5.99 10.55
CA PHE A 362 2.20 4.72 10.87
C PHE A 362 1.01 4.89 11.84
N SER A 363 0.40 6.09 11.92
CA SER A 363 -0.83 6.30 12.68
C SER A 363 -2.08 5.99 11.86
N LYS A 364 -3.20 5.70 12.57
CA LYS A 364 -4.50 5.44 11.94
C LYS A 364 -4.99 6.63 11.12
N GLY A 365 -4.73 7.85 11.60
CA GLY A 365 -5.07 9.07 10.89
C GLY A 365 -4.34 9.17 9.55
N GLN A 366 -3.03 8.89 9.52
CA GLN A 366 -2.23 8.92 8.29
C GLN A 366 -2.59 7.78 7.34
N ALA A 367 -2.96 6.60 7.87
CA ALA A 367 -3.46 5.49 7.06
C ALA A 367 -4.75 5.85 6.30
N SER A 368 -5.71 6.48 6.98
CA SER A 368 -6.94 6.96 6.34
C SER A 368 -6.65 8.04 5.29
N GLN A 369 -5.78 9.00 5.61
CA GLN A 369 -5.38 10.04 4.64
C GLN A 369 -4.65 9.46 3.43
N TRP A 370 -3.80 8.44 3.63
CA TRP A 370 -3.17 7.72 2.52
C TRP A 370 -4.23 7.12 1.60
N ALA A 371 -5.18 6.37 2.14
CA ALA A 371 -6.25 5.75 1.37
C ALA A 371 -7.08 6.76 0.55
N GLU A 372 -7.35 7.94 1.14
CA GLU A 372 -8.11 9.01 0.48
C GLU A 372 -7.33 9.71 -0.63
N LEU A 373 -6.02 9.98 -0.41
CA LEU A 373 -5.23 10.84 -1.28
C LEU A 373 -4.43 10.11 -2.33
N SER A 374 -4.08 8.84 -2.10
CA SER A 374 -3.27 8.02 -3.01
C SER A 374 -4.06 6.90 -3.69
N GLY A 375 -5.28 6.63 -3.25
CA GLY A 375 -6.14 5.65 -3.90
C GLY A 375 -5.70 4.20 -3.69
N ALA A 376 -4.99 3.91 -2.60
CA ALA A 376 -4.58 2.56 -2.21
C ALA A 376 -4.61 2.39 -0.69
N PRO A 377 -4.74 1.16 -0.16
CA PRO A 377 -4.58 0.91 1.27
C PRO A 377 -3.14 1.21 1.73
N SER A 378 -2.98 1.74 2.94
CA SER A 378 -1.70 1.68 3.63
C SER A 378 -1.51 0.29 4.23
N ASN A 379 -0.26 -0.04 4.59
CA ASN A 379 0.05 -1.33 5.21
C ASN A 379 -0.29 -1.36 6.72
N ILE A 380 -1.40 -0.73 7.11
CA ILE A 380 -1.86 -0.70 8.49
C ILE A 380 -3.20 -1.43 8.59
N LYS A 381 -3.30 -2.39 9.50
CA LYS A 381 -4.56 -3.05 9.84
C LYS A 381 -5.55 -2.01 10.36
N GLY A 382 -6.72 -1.96 9.77
CA GLY A 382 -7.77 -1.04 10.21
C GLY A 382 -8.94 -1.02 9.22
N ASP A 383 -10.08 -0.63 9.74
CA ASP A 383 -11.28 -0.43 8.92
C ASP A 383 -11.27 0.99 8.34
N ILE A 384 -11.15 1.07 7.02
CA ILE A 384 -11.23 2.34 6.27
C ILE A 384 -12.63 2.60 5.68
N SER A 385 -13.64 1.80 6.04
CA SER A 385 -15.01 1.92 5.48
C SER A 385 -15.63 3.29 5.72
N ALA A 386 -15.34 3.89 6.88
CA ALA A 386 -15.82 5.22 7.27
C ALA A 386 -15.00 6.38 6.66
N SER A 387 -13.84 6.11 6.02
CA SER A 387 -13.03 7.13 5.37
C SER A 387 -13.67 7.62 4.06
N ASN A 388 -13.17 8.72 3.51
CA ASN A 388 -13.55 9.20 2.17
C ASN A 388 -12.78 8.50 1.04
N ALA A 389 -12.13 7.38 1.33
CA ALA A 389 -11.43 6.60 0.31
C ALA A 389 -12.37 6.16 -0.82
N PRO A 390 -11.90 6.13 -2.08
CA PRO A 390 -12.70 5.66 -3.22
C PRO A 390 -13.22 4.23 -3.03
N SER A 391 -14.33 3.89 -3.71
CA SER A 391 -15.00 2.58 -3.53
C SER A 391 -14.08 1.40 -3.81
N HIS A 392 -13.28 1.44 -4.86
CA HIS A 392 -12.32 0.37 -5.20
C HIS A 392 -11.24 0.15 -4.13
N VAL A 393 -10.85 1.20 -3.39
CA VAL A 393 -9.92 1.10 -2.26
C VAL A 393 -10.56 0.38 -1.09
N LYS A 394 -11.83 0.69 -0.82
CA LYS A 394 -12.64 0.00 0.21
C LYS A 394 -12.88 -1.46 -0.16
N ASP A 395 -13.18 -1.73 -1.45
CA ASP A 395 -13.31 -3.09 -1.97
C ASP A 395 -12.00 -3.88 -1.77
N ALA A 396 -10.86 -3.31 -2.16
CA ALA A 396 -9.55 -3.92 -1.96
C ALA A 396 -9.23 -4.18 -0.47
N ALA A 397 -9.45 -3.18 0.38
CA ALA A 397 -9.20 -3.31 1.81
C ALA A 397 -10.05 -4.43 2.43
N LYS A 398 -11.32 -4.57 2.01
CA LYS A 398 -12.19 -5.65 2.46
C LYS A 398 -11.57 -7.02 2.16
N TYR A 399 -11.13 -7.27 0.92
CA TYR A 399 -10.47 -8.54 0.55
C TYR A 399 -9.20 -8.79 1.36
N LEU A 400 -8.42 -7.75 1.65
CA LEU A 400 -7.17 -7.88 2.37
C LEU A 400 -7.34 -8.10 3.88
N THR A 401 -8.55 -7.86 4.43
CA THR A 401 -8.84 -7.93 5.87
C THR A 401 -9.94 -8.90 6.26
N ASP A 402 -10.64 -9.53 5.31
CA ASP A 402 -11.81 -10.39 5.58
C ASP A 402 -11.46 -11.78 6.17
N GLY A 403 -10.19 -12.17 6.17
CA GLY A 403 -9.72 -13.48 6.63
C GLY A 403 -10.07 -14.67 5.73
N ASN A 404 -10.84 -14.44 4.66
CA ASN A 404 -11.22 -15.48 3.68
C ASN A 404 -10.33 -15.44 2.44
N THR A 405 -9.70 -14.32 2.16
CA THR A 405 -8.78 -14.14 1.04
C THR A 405 -7.42 -14.73 1.35
N VAL A 406 -6.84 -15.44 0.41
CA VAL A 406 -5.45 -15.88 0.49
C VAL A 406 -4.56 -14.71 0.07
N VAL A 407 -3.83 -14.13 1.00
CA VAL A 407 -2.94 -13.00 0.73
C VAL A 407 -1.53 -13.53 0.48
N ILE A 408 -1.05 -13.39 -0.76
CA ILE A 408 0.33 -13.71 -1.13
C ILE A 408 1.22 -12.55 -0.67
N PRO A 409 2.25 -12.79 0.16
CA PRO A 409 3.21 -11.75 0.50
C PRO A 409 4.03 -11.32 -0.71
N THR A 410 4.73 -10.20 -0.63
CA THR A 410 5.67 -9.79 -1.67
C THR A 410 6.73 -10.88 -1.89
N ILE A 411 6.81 -11.39 -3.11
CA ILE A 411 7.77 -12.43 -3.51
C ILE A 411 8.65 -11.83 -4.62
N THR A 412 9.96 -11.87 -4.42
CA THR A 412 10.94 -11.40 -5.40
C THR A 412 11.60 -12.59 -6.08
N TYR A 413 11.51 -12.64 -7.40
CA TYR A 413 12.14 -13.67 -8.22
C TYR A 413 13.56 -13.26 -8.66
N ASN A 414 14.35 -14.24 -9.07
CA ASN A 414 15.58 -13.96 -9.82
C ASN A 414 15.21 -13.22 -11.12
N ALA A 415 15.95 -12.16 -11.48
CA ALA A 415 15.61 -11.29 -12.61
C ALA A 415 15.49 -12.02 -13.95
N ASP A 416 16.37 -12.99 -14.20
CA ASP A 416 16.35 -13.77 -15.45
C ASP A 416 15.15 -14.73 -15.48
N VAL A 417 14.80 -15.33 -14.34
CA VAL A 417 13.64 -16.22 -14.21
C VAL A 417 12.34 -15.42 -14.36
N ASP A 418 12.25 -14.27 -13.71
CA ASP A 418 11.09 -13.38 -13.83
C ASP A 418 10.88 -12.94 -15.28
N LYS A 419 11.97 -12.50 -15.94
CA LYS A 419 11.92 -12.17 -17.36
C LYS A 419 11.48 -13.36 -18.22
N ALA A 420 11.96 -14.56 -17.95
CA ALA A 420 11.58 -15.75 -18.71
C ALA A 420 10.08 -16.08 -18.52
N MET A 421 9.55 -15.94 -17.30
CA MET A 421 8.11 -16.09 -17.04
C MET A 421 7.28 -15.04 -17.79
N MET A 422 7.69 -13.78 -17.77
CA MET A 422 7.02 -12.71 -18.50
C MET A 422 6.99 -12.94 -20.00
N ASP A 423 8.16 -13.19 -20.62
CA ASP A 423 8.28 -13.45 -22.06
C ASP A 423 7.47 -14.69 -22.51
N ALA A 424 7.49 -15.73 -21.70
CA ALA A 424 6.73 -16.96 -22.00
C ALA A 424 5.20 -16.75 -21.85
N THR A 425 4.77 -15.94 -20.87
CA THR A 425 3.33 -15.62 -20.70
C THR A 425 2.81 -14.78 -21.86
N ASP A 426 3.55 -13.77 -22.31
CA ASP A 426 3.18 -13.03 -23.53
C ASP A 426 3.09 -13.94 -24.75
N ALA A 427 4.08 -14.80 -24.97
CA ALA A 427 4.06 -15.76 -26.07
C ALA A 427 2.84 -16.72 -25.98
N LEU A 428 2.41 -17.09 -24.77
CA LEU A 428 1.23 -17.92 -24.54
C LEU A 428 -0.06 -17.19 -24.94
N THR A 429 -0.18 -15.90 -24.63
CA THR A 429 -1.39 -15.10 -24.93
C THR A 429 -1.64 -14.93 -26.43
N ILE A 430 -0.62 -15.06 -27.27
CA ILE A 430 -0.72 -14.95 -28.75
C ILE A 430 -0.58 -16.29 -29.49
N SER A 431 -0.71 -17.41 -28.78
CA SER A 431 -0.65 -18.76 -29.36
C SER A 431 0.69 -19.13 -30.03
N THR A 432 1.81 -18.50 -29.65
CA THR A 432 3.12 -18.86 -30.20
C THR A 432 3.76 -20.03 -29.46
N ILE A 433 3.26 -20.35 -28.27
CA ILE A 433 3.71 -21.49 -27.45
C ILE A 433 2.53 -22.19 -26.76
N THR A 434 2.78 -23.43 -26.30
CA THR A 434 1.87 -24.19 -25.45
C THR A 434 2.22 -23.99 -23.95
N PRO A 435 1.35 -24.40 -23.01
CA PRO A 435 1.68 -24.44 -21.58
C PRO A 435 2.94 -25.23 -21.26
N GLU A 436 3.14 -26.39 -21.90
CA GLU A 436 4.32 -27.24 -21.72
C GLU A 436 5.59 -26.55 -22.21
N GLU A 437 5.49 -25.82 -23.33
CA GLU A 437 6.63 -25.03 -23.84
C GLU A 437 6.93 -23.85 -22.91
N TRP A 438 5.92 -23.24 -22.28
CA TRP A 438 6.11 -22.21 -21.24
C TRP A 438 6.95 -22.79 -20.09
N VAL A 439 6.53 -23.95 -19.54
CA VAL A 439 7.25 -24.64 -18.45
C VAL A 439 8.68 -24.93 -18.86
N LYS A 440 8.87 -25.48 -20.07
CA LYS A 440 10.21 -25.78 -20.60
C LYS A 440 11.11 -24.56 -20.68
N ARG A 441 10.64 -23.44 -21.28
CA ARG A 441 11.42 -22.21 -21.44
C ARG A 441 11.86 -21.65 -20.09
N VAL A 442 10.96 -21.60 -19.13
CA VAL A 442 11.24 -21.08 -17.79
C VAL A 442 12.21 -22.00 -17.05
N THR A 443 11.95 -23.32 -17.03
CA THR A 443 12.84 -24.27 -16.33
C THR A 443 14.23 -24.35 -16.94
N ASP A 444 14.38 -24.12 -18.25
CA ASP A 444 15.70 -24.02 -18.90
C ASP A 444 16.52 -22.82 -18.39
N VAL A 445 15.86 -21.71 -18.01
CA VAL A 445 16.52 -20.56 -17.38
C VAL A 445 16.79 -20.85 -15.89
N VAL A 446 15.83 -21.38 -15.17
CA VAL A 446 16.00 -21.80 -13.75
C VAL A 446 17.22 -22.70 -13.58
N LYS A 447 17.38 -23.72 -14.43
CA LYS A 447 18.54 -24.63 -14.41
C LYS A 447 19.89 -23.94 -14.65
N LYS A 448 19.90 -22.77 -15.30
CA LYS A 448 21.13 -21.98 -15.53
C LYS A 448 21.48 -21.13 -14.33
N VAL A 449 20.49 -20.50 -13.67
CA VAL A 449 20.72 -19.60 -12.52
C VAL A 449 20.89 -20.35 -11.20
N SER A 450 20.53 -21.64 -11.15
CA SER A 450 20.70 -22.53 -9.98
C SER A 450 22.10 -23.19 -9.92
N LYS A 451 22.94 -22.98 -10.94
CA LYS A 451 24.33 -23.47 -11.01
C LYS A 451 25.29 -22.47 -10.43
#